data_f23f4636bc804b515f917cecbf5dc0be
#
_entry.id   f23f4636bc804b515f917cecbf5dc0be
#
_cell.length_a   1.000
_cell.length_b   1.000
_cell.length_c   1.000
_cell.angle_alpha   90.00
_cell.angle_beta   90.00
_cell.angle_gamma   90.00
#
_symmetry.space_group_name_H-M   'P 1'
#
loop_
_entity.id
_entity.type
_entity.pdbx_description
1 polymer ?
#
loop_
_entity_poly.entity_id
_entity_poly.type
_entity_poly.pdbx_seq_one_letter_code
_entity_poly.pdbx_strand_id
1 'polypeptide(L)'
;AIVLAAFMSEATVEAWSALHIERTLNGGAAEGALGPAMLGVTMAIGRFSGQAVSERMRDTNVIIGAACMTALGAVIAALAVAPVWAYLGFGILGLGVSVIGPLGLAIVGRIVPAHLRTDAISKAAVMGFSGFFFAPVIMGVVSEAFGLRVAFACVAGLILLAIPLTLIVAKMPGANGR
;
A
#
# COMPACT_ATOMS: atom_id res chain seq x y z
N ALA A 1 -11.18 -2.20 -5.88
CA ALA A 1 -10.83 -2.70 -4.54
C ALA A 1 -9.30 -2.81 -4.34
N ILE A 2 -8.52 -3.49 -5.24
CA ILE A 2 -7.04 -3.65 -5.09
C ILE A 2 -6.35 -2.28 -4.96
N VAL A 3 -6.61 -1.35 -5.90
CA VAL A 3 -6.05 0.01 -5.91
C VAL A 3 -6.46 0.79 -4.67
N LEU A 4 -7.71 0.64 -4.22
CA LEU A 4 -8.20 1.26 -3.00
C LEU A 4 -7.42 0.79 -1.77
N ALA A 5 -7.24 -0.54 -1.62
CA ALA A 5 -6.48 -1.10 -0.49
C ALA A 5 -5.02 -0.60 -0.47
N ALA A 6 -4.38 -0.49 -1.65
CA ALA A 6 -3.03 0.05 -1.78
C ALA A 6 -2.96 1.52 -1.34
N PHE A 7 -3.84 2.37 -1.85
CA PHE A 7 -3.84 3.80 -1.53
C PHE A 7 -4.27 4.07 -0.08
N MET A 8 -5.17 3.28 0.48
CA MET A 8 -5.47 3.36 1.91
C MET A 8 -4.25 3.01 2.78
N SER A 9 -3.48 1.97 2.40
CA SER A 9 -2.27 1.58 3.12
C SER A 9 -1.19 2.67 3.03
N GLU A 10 -0.99 3.26 1.85
CA GLU A 10 -0.08 4.38 1.62
C GLU A 10 -0.48 5.61 2.47
N ALA A 11 -1.72 6.06 2.35
CA ALA A 11 -2.25 7.21 3.07
C ALA A 11 -2.18 7.04 4.60
N THR A 12 -2.37 5.82 5.09
CA THR A 12 -2.24 5.52 6.51
C THR A 12 -0.82 5.78 7.01
N VAL A 13 0.19 5.26 6.31
CA VAL A 13 1.59 5.45 6.72
C VAL A 13 1.99 6.91 6.58
N GLU A 14 1.61 7.57 5.49
CA GLU A 14 1.92 8.98 5.26
C GLU A 14 1.38 9.86 6.38
N ALA A 15 0.12 9.66 6.79
CA ALA A 15 -0.53 10.51 7.78
C ALA A 15 -0.20 10.14 9.23
N TRP A 16 0.09 8.86 9.55
CA TRP A 16 0.13 8.38 10.93
C TRP A 16 1.48 7.83 11.39
N SER A 17 2.45 7.64 10.49
CA SER A 17 3.76 7.09 10.85
C SER A 17 4.54 7.99 11.81
N ALA A 18 4.51 9.31 11.63
CA ALA A 18 5.13 10.26 12.54
C ALA A 18 4.55 10.13 13.94
N LEU A 19 3.22 10.13 14.04
CA LEU A 19 2.52 10.01 15.32
C LEU A 19 2.79 8.68 16.01
N HIS A 20 2.93 7.60 15.25
CA HIS A 20 3.29 6.28 15.80
C HIS A 20 4.68 6.29 16.42
N ILE A 21 5.65 6.91 15.75
CA ILE A 21 7.02 7.03 16.27
C ILE A 21 7.03 7.91 17.52
N GLU A 22 6.38 9.06 17.50
CA GLU A 22 6.37 10.01 18.61
C GLU A 22 5.62 9.47 19.83
N ARG A 23 4.38 8.99 19.66
CA ARG A 23 3.52 8.62 20.78
C ARG A 23 3.68 7.18 21.26
N THR A 24 3.97 6.25 20.34
CA THR A 24 4.03 4.83 20.70
C THR A 24 5.46 4.39 21.03
N LEU A 25 6.45 5.00 20.36
CA LEU A 25 7.86 4.61 20.49
C LEU A 25 8.70 5.65 21.24
N ASN A 26 8.06 6.72 21.75
CA ASN A 26 8.69 7.83 22.48
C ASN A 26 9.82 8.51 21.69
N GLY A 27 9.70 8.55 20.37
CA GLY A 27 10.61 9.28 19.50
C GLY A 27 10.37 10.79 19.55
N GLY A 28 11.40 11.57 19.22
CA GLY A 28 11.26 13.01 19.05
C GLY A 28 10.60 13.39 17.73
N ALA A 29 10.18 14.67 17.58
CA ALA A 29 9.55 15.18 16.36
C ALA A 29 10.42 14.98 15.09
N ALA A 30 11.74 15.13 15.20
CA ALA A 30 12.65 14.86 14.09
C ALA A 30 12.66 13.38 13.69
N GLU A 31 12.60 12.48 14.66
CA GLU A 31 12.48 11.03 14.43
C GLU A 31 11.11 10.69 13.82
N GLY A 32 10.04 11.33 14.27
CA GLY A 32 8.71 11.19 13.70
C GLY A 32 8.67 11.52 12.22
N ALA A 33 9.31 12.62 11.82
CA ALA A 33 9.39 13.04 10.42
C ALA A 33 10.09 12.03 9.49
N LEU A 34 10.94 11.15 10.02
CA LEU A 34 11.57 10.09 9.22
C LEU A 34 10.57 8.99 8.81
N GLY A 35 9.44 8.84 9.49
CA GLY A 35 8.42 7.85 9.12
C GLY A 35 7.90 8.03 7.70
N PRO A 36 7.23 9.14 7.38
CA PRO A 36 6.77 9.39 6.02
C PRO A 36 7.93 9.56 5.01
N ALA A 37 9.10 10.05 5.45
CA ALA A 37 10.27 10.16 4.58
C ALA A 37 10.76 8.78 4.11
N MET A 38 10.83 7.78 5.01
CA MET A 38 11.18 6.40 4.66
C MET A 38 10.18 5.80 3.67
N LEU A 39 8.89 6.04 3.87
CA LEU A 39 7.87 5.64 2.90
C LEU A 39 8.15 6.24 1.53
N GLY A 40 8.30 7.56 1.43
CA GLY A 40 8.50 8.27 0.18
C GLY A 40 9.74 7.81 -0.60
N VAL A 41 10.89 7.70 0.07
CA VAL A 41 12.15 7.23 -0.53
C VAL A 41 12.02 5.80 -1.05
N THR A 42 11.48 4.90 -0.24
CA THR A 42 11.33 3.49 -0.63
C THR A 42 10.28 3.30 -1.70
N MET A 43 9.20 4.10 -1.71
CA MET A 43 8.24 4.10 -2.81
C MET A 43 8.88 4.55 -4.13
N ALA A 44 9.75 5.57 -4.11
CA ALA A 44 10.47 5.98 -5.30
C ALA A 44 11.33 4.81 -5.83
N ILE A 45 12.13 4.18 -4.97
CA ILE A 45 12.94 3.01 -5.33
C ILE A 45 12.04 1.87 -5.87
N GLY A 46 10.94 1.59 -5.19
CA GLY A 46 10.01 0.53 -5.56
C GLY A 46 9.34 0.76 -6.92
N ARG A 47 9.00 2.00 -7.28
CA ARG A 47 8.44 2.34 -8.59
C ARG A 47 9.43 2.10 -9.73
N PHE A 48 10.71 2.49 -9.56
CA PHE A 48 11.74 2.25 -10.57
C PHE A 48 12.09 0.77 -10.70
N SER A 49 12.30 0.07 -9.58
CA SER A 49 12.61 -1.37 -9.61
C SER A 49 11.41 -2.23 -10.02
N GLY A 50 10.21 -1.84 -9.63
CA GLY A 50 8.98 -2.55 -9.94
C GLY A 50 8.65 -2.58 -11.42
N GLN A 51 9.03 -1.54 -12.18
CA GLN A 51 8.91 -1.55 -13.64
C GLN A 51 9.76 -2.67 -14.25
N ALA A 52 11.02 -2.79 -13.85
CA ALA A 52 11.92 -3.83 -14.34
C ALA A 52 11.43 -5.26 -13.96
N VAL A 53 10.79 -5.40 -12.80
CA VAL A 53 10.19 -6.68 -12.37
C VAL A 53 8.96 -7.02 -13.19
N SER A 54 8.08 -6.04 -13.46
CA SER A 54 6.84 -6.26 -14.22
C SER A 54 7.11 -6.61 -15.70
N GLU A 55 8.26 -6.25 -16.24
CA GLU A 55 8.69 -6.67 -17.58
C GLU A 55 9.02 -8.18 -17.64
N ARG A 56 9.38 -8.80 -16.52
CA ARG A 56 9.81 -10.21 -16.44
C ARG A 56 8.75 -11.13 -15.83
N MET A 57 7.85 -10.61 -15.04
CA MET A 57 6.85 -11.37 -14.30
C MET A 57 5.43 -10.93 -14.69
N ARG A 58 4.45 -11.81 -14.45
CA ARG A 58 3.03 -11.46 -14.60
C ARG A 58 2.65 -10.42 -13.56
N ASP A 59 1.94 -9.37 -13.96
CA ASP A 59 1.53 -8.28 -13.07
C ASP A 59 0.76 -8.77 -11.83
N THR A 60 -0.06 -9.80 -11.97
CA THR A 60 -0.79 -10.39 -10.84
C THR A 60 0.15 -11.02 -9.82
N ASN A 61 1.24 -11.67 -10.24
CA ASN A 61 2.23 -12.22 -9.32
C ASN A 61 3.03 -11.12 -8.62
N VAL A 62 3.34 -10.03 -9.35
CA VAL A 62 4.00 -8.86 -8.77
C VAL A 62 3.11 -8.22 -7.70
N ILE A 63 1.81 -8.05 -7.97
CA ILE A 63 0.85 -7.50 -7.00
C ILE A 63 0.77 -8.39 -5.75
N ILE A 64 0.72 -9.71 -5.90
CA ILE A 64 0.66 -10.64 -4.77
C ILE A 64 1.93 -10.53 -3.92
N GLY A 65 3.11 -10.58 -4.53
CA GLY A 65 4.38 -10.43 -3.82
C GLY A 65 4.49 -9.07 -3.13
N ALA A 66 4.08 -8.01 -3.82
CA ALA A 66 4.04 -6.65 -3.29
C ALA A 66 3.06 -6.51 -2.10
N ALA A 67 1.88 -7.13 -2.16
CA ALA A 67 0.92 -7.15 -1.06
C ALA A 67 1.47 -7.89 0.17
N CYS A 68 2.13 -9.02 -0.03
CA CYS A 68 2.81 -9.74 1.06
C CYS A 68 3.91 -8.88 1.70
N MET A 69 4.72 -8.22 0.88
CA MET A 69 5.80 -7.33 1.36
C MET A 69 5.23 -6.12 2.11
N THR A 70 4.17 -5.50 1.58
CA THR A 70 3.46 -4.39 2.25
C THR A 70 2.91 -4.82 3.60
N ALA A 71 2.26 -5.99 3.67
CA ALA A 71 1.72 -6.53 4.91
C ALA A 71 2.82 -6.84 5.94
N LEU A 72 3.94 -7.43 5.48
CA LEU A 72 5.10 -7.69 6.34
C LEU A 72 5.63 -6.38 6.94
N GLY A 73 5.80 -5.35 6.12
CA GLY A 73 6.23 -4.03 6.59
C GLY A 73 5.27 -3.42 7.61
N ALA A 74 3.97 -3.53 7.38
CA ALA A 74 2.94 -3.05 8.32
C ALA A 74 2.99 -3.79 9.66
N VAL A 75 3.20 -5.11 9.65
CA VAL A 75 3.36 -5.93 10.87
C VAL A 75 4.62 -5.53 11.63
N ILE A 76 5.76 -5.37 10.94
CA ILE A 76 7.01 -4.93 11.56
C ILE A 76 6.82 -3.57 12.23
N ALA A 77 6.18 -2.61 11.55
CA ALA A 77 5.90 -1.29 12.11
C ALA A 77 4.95 -1.38 13.32
N ALA A 78 3.91 -2.20 13.26
CA ALA A 78 2.95 -2.41 14.35
C ALA A 78 3.64 -2.99 15.60
N LEU A 79 4.57 -3.93 15.42
CA LEU A 79 5.30 -4.61 16.51
C LEU A 79 6.58 -3.87 16.92
N ALA A 80 6.93 -2.76 16.30
CA ALA A 80 8.14 -2.02 16.59
C ALA A 80 8.24 -1.65 18.08
N VAL A 81 9.42 -1.84 18.66
CA VAL A 81 9.74 -1.48 20.05
C VAL A 81 10.67 -0.26 20.12
N ALA A 82 11.21 0.16 18.98
CA ALA A 82 12.05 1.35 18.83
C ALA A 82 11.84 1.97 17.44
N PRO A 83 12.10 3.26 17.26
CA PRO A 83 11.90 3.96 15.97
C PRO A 83 12.56 3.27 14.78
N VAL A 84 13.76 2.70 14.93
CA VAL A 84 14.49 2.02 13.86
C VAL A 84 13.70 0.86 13.23
N TRP A 85 12.96 0.10 14.04
CA TRP A 85 12.12 -1.00 13.54
C TRP A 85 10.89 -0.49 12.79
N ALA A 86 10.33 0.64 13.24
CA ALA A 86 9.25 1.29 12.53
C ALA A 86 9.70 1.82 11.17
N TYR A 87 10.89 2.44 11.08
CA TYR A 87 11.47 2.87 9.80
C TYR A 87 11.67 1.70 8.84
N LEU A 88 12.22 0.58 9.34
CA LEU A 88 12.37 -0.63 8.54
C LEU A 88 11.01 -1.12 8.04
N GLY A 89 10.01 -1.17 8.92
CA GLY A 89 8.65 -1.56 8.57
C GLY A 89 8.03 -0.65 7.50
N PHE A 90 8.09 0.66 7.69
CA PHE A 90 7.57 1.63 6.71
C PHE A 90 8.34 1.60 5.39
N GLY A 91 9.66 1.35 5.44
CA GLY A 91 10.47 1.18 4.25
C GLY A 91 10.06 -0.05 3.43
N ILE A 92 9.91 -1.20 4.07
CA ILE A 92 9.45 -2.44 3.41
C ILE A 92 8.03 -2.27 2.86
N LEU A 93 7.14 -1.63 3.64
CA LEU A 93 5.78 -1.32 3.21
C LEU A 93 5.80 -0.44 1.95
N GLY A 94 6.60 0.63 1.96
CA GLY A 94 6.72 1.56 0.84
C GLY A 94 7.21 0.88 -0.45
N LEU A 95 8.22 0.00 -0.36
CA LEU A 95 8.67 -0.80 -1.50
C LEU A 95 7.51 -1.63 -2.09
N GLY A 96 6.75 -2.31 -1.24
CA GLY A 96 5.64 -3.16 -1.69
C GLY A 96 4.49 -2.35 -2.28
N VAL A 97 3.95 -1.39 -1.52
CA VAL A 97 2.74 -0.67 -1.92
C VAL A 97 2.92 0.14 -3.21
N SER A 98 4.16 0.58 -3.50
CA SER A 98 4.51 1.46 -4.61
C SER A 98 4.04 0.98 -5.99
N VAL A 99 3.98 -0.33 -6.21
CA VAL A 99 3.67 -0.94 -7.52
C VAL A 99 2.23 -1.41 -7.64
N ILE A 100 1.52 -1.61 -6.52
CA ILE A 100 0.17 -2.20 -6.53
C ILE A 100 -0.83 -1.28 -7.23
N GLY A 101 -0.81 0.02 -6.90
CA GLY A 101 -1.69 1.01 -7.51
C GLY A 101 -1.53 1.10 -9.03
N PRO A 102 -0.33 1.42 -9.54
CA PRO A 102 -0.07 1.50 -10.98
C PRO A 102 -0.40 0.21 -11.74
N LEU A 103 0.03 -0.95 -11.24
CA LEU A 103 -0.27 -2.24 -11.88
C LEU A 103 -1.77 -2.56 -11.85
N GLY A 104 -2.47 -2.24 -10.75
CA GLY A 104 -3.91 -2.40 -10.66
C GLY A 104 -4.66 -1.57 -11.70
N LEU A 105 -4.27 -0.32 -11.93
CA LEU A 105 -4.82 0.54 -12.98
C LEU A 105 -4.47 0.04 -14.39
N ALA A 106 -3.25 -0.45 -14.59
CA ALA A 106 -2.83 -1.04 -15.86
C ALA A 106 -3.67 -2.29 -16.21
N ILE A 107 -3.93 -3.16 -15.24
CA ILE A 107 -4.80 -4.32 -15.43
C ILE A 107 -6.22 -3.88 -15.82
N VAL A 108 -6.79 -2.88 -15.13
CA VAL A 108 -8.12 -2.32 -15.51
C VAL A 108 -8.14 -1.90 -16.96
N GLY A 109 -7.11 -1.19 -17.42
CA GLY A 109 -7.03 -0.74 -18.82
C GLY A 109 -6.91 -1.88 -19.84
N ARG A 110 -6.41 -3.06 -19.43
CA ARG A 110 -6.25 -4.20 -20.33
C ARG A 110 -7.49 -5.12 -20.42
N ILE A 111 -8.22 -5.26 -19.31
CA ILE A 111 -9.38 -6.16 -19.25
C ILE A 111 -10.65 -5.56 -19.88
N VAL A 112 -10.66 -4.26 -20.18
CA VAL A 112 -11.81 -3.59 -20.79
C VAL A 112 -11.57 -3.30 -22.29
N PRO A 113 -12.64 -3.24 -23.11
CA PRO A 113 -12.54 -2.84 -24.51
C PRO A 113 -11.88 -1.46 -24.68
N ALA A 114 -11.18 -1.25 -25.80
CA ALA A 114 -10.38 -0.05 -26.05
C ALA A 114 -11.17 1.26 -25.90
N HIS A 115 -12.43 1.27 -26.36
CA HIS A 115 -13.30 2.47 -26.28
C HIS A 115 -13.77 2.82 -24.85
N LEU A 116 -13.67 1.90 -23.89
CA LEU A 116 -14.02 2.12 -22.47
C LEU A 116 -12.80 2.29 -21.57
N ARG A 117 -11.58 2.15 -22.11
CA ARG A 117 -10.35 2.09 -21.33
C ARG A 117 -10.13 3.32 -20.46
N THR A 118 -10.23 4.51 -21.03
CA THR A 118 -10.01 5.77 -20.31
C THR A 118 -11.03 5.94 -19.19
N ASP A 119 -12.31 5.70 -19.47
CA ASP A 119 -13.39 5.81 -18.48
C ASP A 119 -13.20 4.81 -17.32
N ALA A 120 -12.86 3.56 -17.63
CA ALA A 120 -12.65 2.53 -16.63
C ALA A 120 -11.44 2.83 -15.73
N ILE A 121 -10.31 3.28 -16.31
CA ILE A 121 -9.13 3.69 -15.55
C ILE A 121 -9.46 4.89 -14.66
N SER A 122 -10.16 5.91 -15.18
CA SER A 122 -10.55 7.09 -14.42
C SER A 122 -11.44 6.72 -13.22
N LYS A 123 -12.45 5.89 -13.43
CA LYS A 123 -13.31 5.41 -12.35
C LYS A 123 -12.55 4.60 -11.30
N ALA A 124 -11.65 3.73 -11.74
CA ALA A 124 -10.81 2.95 -10.84
C ALA A 124 -9.83 3.85 -10.05
N ALA A 125 -9.29 4.89 -10.67
CA ALA A 125 -8.42 5.86 -10.03
C ALA A 125 -9.19 6.70 -8.99
N VAL A 126 -10.36 7.23 -9.31
CA VAL A 126 -11.22 7.97 -8.37
C VAL A 126 -11.54 7.09 -7.16
N MET A 127 -11.97 5.84 -7.41
CA MET A 127 -12.24 4.88 -6.33
C MET A 127 -10.97 4.57 -5.51
N GLY A 128 -9.81 4.48 -6.14
CA GLY A 128 -8.52 4.28 -5.44
C GLY A 128 -8.15 5.48 -4.58
N PHE A 129 -8.14 6.68 -5.16
CA PHE A 129 -7.80 7.92 -4.47
C PHE A 129 -8.76 8.28 -3.34
N SER A 130 -10.01 7.81 -3.35
CA SER A 130 -10.92 7.97 -2.21
C SER A 130 -10.34 7.37 -0.93
N GLY A 131 -9.42 6.41 -1.03
CA GLY A 131 -8.67 5.85 0.10
C GLY A 131 -7.94 6.88 0.93
N PHE A 132 -7.42 7.94 0.32
CA PHE A 132 -6.75 9.04 1.03
C PHE A 132 -7.69 9.84 1.94
N PHE A 133 -8.99 9.85 1.65
CA PHE A 133 -9.99 10.48 2.52
C PHE A 133 -10.44 9.55 3.65
N PHE A 134 -10.65 8.26 3.34
CA PHE A 134 -11.18 7.32 4.32
C PHE A 134 -10.10 6.78 5.26
N ALA A 135 -8.87 6.57 4.79
CA ALA A 135 -7.81 6.00 5.59
C ALA A 135 -7.50 6.79 6.86
N PRO A 136 -7.33 8.13 6.85
CA PRO A 136 -7.06 8.89 8.07
C PRO A 136 -8.19 8.80 9.09
N VAL A 137 -9.45 8.79 8.63
CA VAL A 137 -10.63 8.72 9.51
C VAL A 137 -10.71 7.34 10.17
N ILE A 138 -10.57 6.27 9.37
CA ILE A 138 -10.60 4.89 9.88
C ILE A 138 -9.45 4.67 10.87
N MET A 139 -8.25 5.13 10.50
CA MET A 139 -7.07 5.05 11.38
C MET A 139 -7.29 5.81 12.68
N GLY A 140 -7.90 7.00 12.63
CA GLY A 140 -8.23 7.80 13.81
C GLY A 140 -9.13 7.02 14.77
N VAL A 141 -10.24 6.48 14.27
CA VAL A 141 -11.19 5.71 15.08
C VAL A 141 -10.55 4.45 15.66
N VAL A 142 -9.81 3.69 14.84
CA VAL A 142 -9.17 2.44 15.29
C VAL A 142 -8.05 2.75 16.28
N SER A 143 -7.25 3.79 16.04
CA SER A 143 -6.15 4.14 16.94
C SER A 143 -6.62 4.71 18.27
N GLU A 144 -7.75 5.41 18.30
CA GLU A 144 -8.36 5.89 19.54
C GLU A 144 -8.90 4.73 20.39
N ALA A 145 -9.55 3.75 19.75
CA ALA A 145 -10.15 2.61 20.43
C ALA A 145 -9.13 1.55 20.88
N PHE A 146 -8.11 1.27 20.06
CA PHE A 146 -7.22 0.11 20.23
C PHE A 146 -5.73 0.45 20.18
N GLY A 147 -5.38 1.70 19.95
CA GLY A 147 -4.00 2.17 19.83
C GLY A 147 -3.41 2.01 18.42
N LEU A 148 -2.33 2.77 18.17
CA LEU A 148 -1.68 2.83 16.85
C LEU A 148 -1.08 1.50 16.40
N ARG A 149 -0.62 0.65 17.31
CA ARG A 149 -0.09 -0.69 16.98
C ARG A 149 -1.16 -1.55 16.31
N VAL A 150 -2.36 -1.59 16.89
CA VAL A 150 -3.48 -2.35 16.32
C VAL A 150 -3.92 -1.74 15.00
N ALA A 151 -3.96 -0.42 14.90
CA ALA A 151 -4.32 0.28 13.68
C ALA A 151 -3.36 -0.07 12.52
N PHE A 152 -2.04 -0.10 12.74
CA PHE A 152 -1.07 -0.57 11.72
C PHE A 152 -1.20 -2.07 11.43
N ALA A 153 -1.53 -2.91 12.40
CA ALA A 153 -1.82 -4.33 12.15
C ALA A 153 -3.06 -4.50 11.25
N CYS A 154 -4.08 -3.65 11.39
CA CYS A 154 -5.24 -3.63 10.49
C CYS A 154 -4.87 -3.29 9.04
N VAL A 155 -3.85 -2.45 8.83
CA VAL A 155 -3.32 -2.17 7.47
C VAL A 155 -2.78 -3.43 6.83
N ALA A 156 -2.07 -4.28 7.59
CA ALA A 156 -1.60 -5.57 7.08
C ALA A 156 -2.78 -6.46 6.65
N GLY A 157 -3.83 -6.54 7.46
CA GLY A 157 -5.06 -7.26 7.11
C GLY A 157 -5.73 -6.71 5.86
N LEU A 158 -5.86 -5.39 5.77
CA LEU A 158 -6.46 -4.72 4.62
C LEU A 158 -5.73 -5.03 3.31
N ILE A 159 -4.40 -4.90 3.29
CA ILE A 159 -3.65 -5.13 2.04
C ILE A 159 -3.62 -6.61 1.65
N LEU A 160 -3.67 -7.53 2.59
CA LEU A 160 -3.78 -8.95 2.30
C LEU A 160 -5.07 -9.32 1.58
N LEU A 161 -6.16 -8.54 1.73
CA LEU A 161 -7.38 -8.71 0.94
C LEU A 161 -7.16 -8.45 -0.55
N ALA A 162 -6.10 -7.74 -0.93
CA ALA A 162 -5.74 -7.60 -2.34
C ALA A 162 -5.34 -8.93 -2.98
N ILE A 163 -4.83 -9.90 -2.21
CA ILE A 163 -4.38 -11.21 -2.73
C ILE A 163 -5.54 -12.01 -3.35
N PRO A 164 -6.61 -12.36 -2.61
CA PRO A 164 -7.73 -13.11 -3.19
C PRO A 164 -8.40 -12.34 -4.34
N LEU A 165 -8.49 -11.01 -4.26
CA LEU A 165 -9.01 -10.19 -5.34
C LEU A 165 -8.13 -10.27 -6.59
N THR A 166 -6.81 -10.27 -6.42
CA THR A 166 -5.86 -10.41 -7.53
C THR A 166 -5.94 -11.81 -8.15
N LEU A 167 -6.11 -12.85 -7.35
CA LEU A 167 -6.31 -14.22 -7.86
C LEU A 167 -7.60 -14.37 -8.68
N ILE A 168 -8.66 -13.66 -8.31
CA ILE A 168 -9.90 -13.61 -9.10
C ILE A 168 -9.64 -12.90 -10.44
N VAL A 169 -9.00 -11.74 -10.38
CA VAL A 169 -8.67 -10.94 -11.58
C VAL A 169 -7.73 -11.69 -12.51
N ALA A 170 -6.78 -12.47 -11.98
CA ALA A 170 -5.82 -13.27 -12.76
C ALA A 170 -6.49 -14.27 -13.72
N LYS A 171 -7.74 -14.65 -13.44
CA LYS A 171 -8.54 -15.56 -14.30
C LYS A 171 -9.21 -14.83 -15.46
N MET A 172 -9.21 -13.49 -15.48
CA MET A 172 -9.84 -12.71 -16.54
C MET A 172 -8.92 -12.63 -17.77
N PRO A 173 -9.47 -12.73 -19.00
CA PRO A 173 -8.69 -12.51 -20.22
C PRO A 173 -8.04 -11.11 -20.22
N GLY A 174 -6.76 -11.04 -20.57
CA GLY A 174 -6.02 -9.77 -20.64
C GLY A 174 -5.45 -9.28 -19.30
N ALA A 175 -5.76 -9.91 -18.16
CA ALA A 175 -5.26 -9.48 -16.85
C ALA A 175 -3.72 -9.59 -16.72
N ASN A 176 -3.14 -10.62 -17.34
CA ASN A 176 -1.70 -10.84 -17.38
C ASN A 176 -1.19 -10.36 -18.75
N GLY A 177 -0.50 -9.25 -18.78
CA GLY A 177 -0.06 -8.54 -19.99
C GLY A 177 0.98 -9.27 -20.85
N ARG A 178 0.61 -10.45 -21.36
CA ARG A 178 1.34 -11.17 -22.43
C ARG A 178 0.34 -11.94 -23.28
#